data_c4b4c3aac5e94a98d745abfa7a5e9c56
#
_entry.id   c4b4c3aac5e94a98d745abfa7a5e9c56
#
_cell.length_a   1.000
_cell.length_b   1.000
_cell.length_c   1.000
_cell.angle_alpha   90.00
_cell.angle_beta   90.00
_cell.angle_gamma   90.00
#
_symmetry.space_group_name_H-M   'P 1'
#
loop_
_entity.id
_entity.type
_entity.pdbx_description
1 polymer ?
#
loop_
_entity_poly.entity_id
_entity_poly.type
_entity_poly.pdbx_seq_one_letter_code
_entity_poly.pdbx_strand_id
1 'polypeptide(L)'
;MCLLAFQPDCASQSLSVNNDIQSALDVHNAARTEVGVAPLTWDNALAKEAEAYAQELARRHRFEHARDRNGHGENLWWYSASTNTPMNEASQWWYDEIKLYRYRKCCGPNFSETGHYTQMVWHSTTAVGIGVAVSSRGETYVVARYNPTGNWQGEYPYPKR
;
A
#
# COMPACT_ATOMS: atom_id res chain seq x y z
N MET A 1 7.92 -6.55 43.88
CA MET A 1 8.32 -5.46 42.96
C MET A 1 7.46 -5.62 41.72
N CYS A 2 6.37 -4.83 41.60
CA CYS A 2 5.41 -4.94 40.51
C CYS A 2 5.93 -4.05 39.37
N LEU A 3 6.35 -4.63 38.25
CA LEU A 3 6.68 -3.89 37.04
C LEU A 3 5.35 -3.41 36.42
N LEU A 4 5.05 -2.13 36.58
CA LEU A 4 4.00 -1.44 35.81
C LEU A 4 4.46 -1.42 34.35
N ALA A 5 3.85 -2.25 33.50
CA ALA A 5 3.99 -2.17 32.06
C ALA A 5 3.37 -0.85 31.60
N PHE A 6 4.20 0.04 31.06
CA PHE A 6 3.77 1.29 30.44
C PHE A 6 2.97 0.91 29.17
N GLN A 7 1.64 0.95 29.24
CA GLN A 7 0.81 0.87 28.04
C GLN A 7 0.77 2.29 27.42
N PRO A 8 1.07 2.42 26.11
CA PRO A 8 0.94 3.72 25.47
C PRO A 8 -0.54 4.16 25.48
N ASP A 9 -0.75 5.43 25.74
CA ASP A 9 -2.05 6.08 25.79
C ASP A 9 -2.76 5.94 24.42
N CYS A 10 -4.08 5.74 24.42
CA CYS A 10 -4.93 5.63 23.22
C CYS A 10 -4.77 6.85 22.28
N ALA A 11 -4.54 8.04 22.83
CA ALA A 11 -4.25 9.26 22.07
C ALA A 11 -2.92 9.19 21.34
N SER A 12 -1.86 8.65 21.94
CA SER A 12 -0.55 8.50 21.30
C SER A 12 -0.57 7.46 20.19
N GLN A 13 -1.33 6.38 20.34
CA GLN A 13 -1.51 5.37 19.30
C GLN A 13 -2.30 5.93 18.09
N SER A 14 -3.35 6.71 18.32
CA SER A 14 -4.11 7.32 17.23
C SER A 14 -3.30 8.36 16.45
N LEU A 15 -2.43 9.11 17.13
CA LEU A 15 -1.52 10.06 16.48
C LEU A 15 -0.45 9.35 15.64
N SER A 16 0.09 8.23 16.12
CA SER A 16 1.09 7.46 15.37
C SER A 16 0.50 6.82 14.10
N VAL A 17 -0.72 6.30 14.18
CA VAL A 17 -1.43 5.74 13.01
C VAL A 17 -1.73 6.83 11.99
N ASN A 18 -2.23 8.00 12.42
CA ASN A 18 -2.49 9.11 11.51
C ASN A 18 -1.22 9.62 10.82
N ASN A 19 -0.09 9.64 11.52
CA ASN A 19 1.20 10.01 10.93
C ASN A 19 1.67 8.98 9.91
N ASP A 20 1.46 7.69 10.15
CA ASP A 20 1.83 6.63 9.20
C ASP A 20 0.97 6.71 7.92
N ILE A 21 -0.35 6.93 8.06
CA ILE A 21 -1.27 7.19 6.94
C ILE A 21 -0.79 8.37 6.10
N GLN A 22 -0.50 9.50 6.75
CA GLN A 22 -0.07 10.70 6.03
C GLN A 22 1.27 10.45 5.31
N SER A 23 2.23 9.83 5.98
CA SER A 23 3.54 9.52 5.38
C SER A 23 3.41 8.58 4.19
N ALA A 24 2.57 7.55 4.27
CA ALA A 24 2.31 6.65 3.16
C ALA A 24 1.65 7.38 1.96
N LEU A 25 0.70 8.26 2.23
CA LEU A 25 0.05 9.08 1.19
C LEU A 25 1.05 10.05 0.55
N ASP A 26 1.96 10.62 1.33
CA ASP A 26 3.01 11.53 0.86
C ASP A 26 3.99 10.81 -0.09
N VAL A 27 4.38 9.56 0.20
CA VAL A 27 5.21 8.74 -0.70
C VAL A 27 4.49 8.53 -2.04
N HIS A 28 3.21 8.17 -2.02
CA HIS A 28 2.42 8.01 -3.24
C HIS A 28 2.36 9.31 -4.05
N ASN A 29 2.08 10.41 -3.39
CA ASN A 29 1.86 11.70 -4.05
C ASN A 29 3.16 12.34 -4.54
N ALA A 30 4.29 12.08 -3.87
CA ALA A 30 5.62 12.44 -4.38
C ALA A 30 5.92 11.69 -5.69
N ALA A 31 5.76 10.37 -5.72
CA ALA A 31 5.93 9.55 -6.92
C ALA A 31 5.04 10.02 -8.08
N ARG A 32 3.79 10.38 -7.80
CA ARG A 32 2.84 10.89 -8.80
C ARG A 32 3.25 12.26 -9.34
N THR A 33 3.75 13.13 -8.49
CA THR A 33 4.28 14.45 -8.88
C THR A 33 5.45 14.31 -9.85
N GLU A 34 6.37 13.37 -9.60
CA GLU A 34 7.52 13.11 -10.47
C GLU A 34 7.11 12.77 -11.91
N VAL A 35 6.01 12.07 -12.09
CA VAL A 35 5.50 11.67 -13.40
C VAL A 35 4.37 12.56 -13.93
N GLY A 36 3.98 13.58 -13.15
CA GLY A 36 2.99 14.60 -13.55
C GLY A 36 1.56 14.15 -13.61
N VAL A 37 1.17 13.22 -12.75
CA VAL A 37 -0.23 12.83 -12.56
C VAL A 37 -0.80 13.42 -11.27
N ALA A 38 -2.12 13.57 -11.22
CA ALA A 38 -2.82 14.16 -10.08
C ALA A 38 -2.59 13.34 -8.80
N PRO A 39 -2.52 13.98 -7.62
CA PRO A 39 -2.36 13.28 -6.35
C PRO A 39 -3.55 12.37 -6.04
N LEU A 40 -3.29 11.33 -5.26
CA LEU A 40 -4.33 10.47 -4.66
C LEU A 40 -4.91 11.14 -3.42
N THR A 41 -6.18 10.86 -3.16
CA THR A 41 -6.84 11.14 -1.89
C THR A 41 -6.94 9.86 -1.06
N TRP A 42 -6.91 10.02 0.27
CA TRP A 42 -7.19 8.91 1.17
C TRP A 42 -8.67 8.57 1.19
N ASP A 43 -9.00 7.29 1.11
CA ASP A 43 -10.37 6.78 1.18
C ASP A 43 -10.52 5.77 2.33
N ASN A 44 -11.35 6.13 3.32
CA ASN A 44 -11.58 5.30 4.50
C ASN A 44 -12.33 3.98 4.20
N ALA A 45 -13.15 3.95 3.15
CA ALA A 45 -13.84 2.72 2.76
C ALA A 45 -12.85 1.72 2.14
N LEU A 46 -11.96 2.20 1.27
CA LEU A 46 -10.87 1.40 0.74
C LEU A 46 -9.91 0.93 1.85
N ALA A 47 -9.58 1.79 2.81
CA ALA A 47 -8.72 1.44 3.94
C ALA A 47 -9.33 0.32 4.80
N LYS A 48 -10.64 0.40 5.07
CA LYS A 48 -11.36 -0.63 5.82
C LYS A 48 -11.42 -1.97 5.08
N GLU A 49 -11.61 -1.94 3.75
CA GLU A 49 -11.57 -3.13 2.91
C GLU A 49 -10.16 -3.74 2.90
N ALA A 50 -9.13 -2.91 2.76
CA ALA A 50 -7.73 -3.32 2.81
C ALA A 50 -7.37 -3.95 4.15
N GLU A 51 -7.80 -3.35 5.27
CA GLU A 51 -7.58 -3.88 6.61
C GLU A 51 -8.24 -5.25 6.82
N ALA A 52 -9.48 -5.41 6.38
CA ALA A 52 -10.18 -6.70 6.48
C ALA A 52 -9.41 -7.81 5.75
N TYR A 53 -8.86 -7.50 4.56
CA TYR A 53 -8.06 -8.48 3.83
C TYR A 53 -6.68 -8.71 4.46
N ALA A 54 -6.02 -7.67 4.98
CA ALA A 54 -4.78 -7.83 5.74
C ALA A 54 -4.97 -8.74 6.97
N GLN A 55 -6.08 -8.59 7.69
CA GLN A 55 -6.46 -9.46 8.82
C GLN A 55 -6.67 -10.91 8.36
N GLU A 56 -7.30 -11.14 7.21
CA GLU A 56 -7.45 -12.49 6.65
C GLU A 56 -6.10 -13.12 6.31
N LEU A 57 -5.20 -12.39 5.63
CA LEU A 57 -3.85 -12.84 5.30
C LEU A 57 -3.05 -13.19 6.57
N ALA A 58 -3.07 -12.30 7.57
CA ALA A 58 -2.38 -12.49 8.85
C ALA A 58 -2.90 -13.72 9.62
N ARG A 59 -4.23 -13.92 9.67
CA ARG A 59 -4.84 -15.08 10.31
C ARG A 59 -4.48 -16.40 9.65
N ARG A 60 -4.37 -16.40 8.30
CA ARG A 60 -4.06 -17.58 7.49
C ARG A 60 -2.57 -17.82 7.30
N HIS A 61 -1.73 -16.86 7.69
CA HIS A 61 -0.29 -16.85 7.36
C HIS A 61 -0.04 -17.04 5.86
N ARG A 62 -0.79 -16.30 5.02
CA ARG A 62 -0.73 -16.37 3.56
C ARG A 62 -0.35 -15.01 2.99
N PHE A 63 0.44 -15.04 1.92
CA PHE A 63 0.79 -13.85 1.15
C PHE A 63 0.37 -14.07 -0.30
N GLU A 64 -0.84 -13.68 -0.62
CA GLU A 64 -1.46 -13.90 -1.94
C GLU A 64 -2.44 -12.76 -2.24
N HIS A 65 -2.62 -12.43 -3.51
CA HIS A 65 -3.63 -11.46 -3.92
C HIS A 65 -5.06 -11.96 -3.67
N ALA A 66 -5.97 -11.04 -3.35
CA ALA A 66 -7.37 -11.36 -3.22
C ALA A 66 -7.95 -11.84 -4.57
N ARG A 67 -8.79 -12.88 -4.52
CA ARG A 67 -9.49 -13.40 -5.70
C ARG A 67 -10.55 -12.43 -6.19
N ASP A 68 -11.28 -11.84 -5.26
CA ASP A 68 -12.22 -10.76 -5.50
C ASP A 68 -11.69 -9.48 -4.83
N ARG A 69 -11.60 -8.42 -5.60
CA ARG A 69 -11.09 -7.11 -5.19
C ARG A 69 -12.12 -6.00 -5.37
N ASN A 70 -13.38 -6.36 -5.59
CA ASN A 70 -14.47 -5.41 -5.86
C ASN A 70 -14.15 -4.41 -6.99
N GLY A 71 -13.34 -4.83 -7.97
CA GLY A 71 -12.88 -3.97 -9.06
C GLY A 71 -11.74 -3.00 -8.68
N HIS A 72 -11.20 -3.07 -7.46
CA HIS A 72 -10.10 -2.23 -7.02
C HIS A 72 -8.73 -2.80 -7.42
N GLY A 73 -7.75 -1.92 -7.57
CA GLY A 73 -6.34 -2.29 -7.63
C GLY A 73 -5.84 -2.75 -6.26
N GLU A 74 -4.75 -3.51 -6.23
CA GLU A 74 -4.21 -4.04 -4.99
C GLU A 74 -2.69 -4.07 -5.04
N ASN A 75 -2.04 -3.54 -3.99
CA ASN A 75 -0.65 -3.79 -3.65
C ASN A 75 -0.57 -4.53 -2.32
N LEU A 76 0.39 -5.45 -2.19
CA LEU A 76 0.64 -6.22 -0.98
C LEU A 76 2.08 -6.04 -0.51
N TRP A 77 2.28 -6.02 0.80
CA TRP A 77 3.59 -6.07 1.42
C TRP A 77 3.54 -6.95 2.68
N TRP A 78 4.61 -7.70 2.90
CA TRP A 78 4.78 -8.57 4.07
C TRP A 78 6.16 -8.35 4.68
N TYR A 79 6.19 -8.37 6.00
CA TYR A 79 7.42 -8.28 6.76
C TYR A 79 7.42 -9.29 7.91
N SER A 80 8.56 -9.93 8.17
CA SER A 80 8.70 -11.02 9.15
C SER A 80 8.62 -10.57 10.61
N ALA A 81 8.49 -9.29 10.89
CA ALA A 81 8.40 -8.70 12.22
C ALA A 81 7.34 -7.59 12.26
N SER A 82 7.08 -7.05 13.45
CA SER A 82 6.30 -5.82 13.60
C SER A 82 7.16 -4.58 13.35
N THR A 83 6.52 -3.51 12.87
CA THR A 83 7.14 -2.20 12.65
C THR A 83 6.20 -1.08 13.12
N ASN A 84 6.74 0.11 13.34
CA ASN A 84 5.98 1.25 13.85
C ASN A 84 5.29 2.07 12.73
N THR A 85 5.76 1.95 11.49
CA THR A 85 5.28 2.71 10.33
C THR A 85 5.04 1.81 9.11
N PRO A 86 4.22 0.76 9.26
CA PRO A 86 4.09 -0.28 8.23
C PRO A 86 3.54 0.24 6.90
N MET A 87 2.63 1.22 6.91
CA MET A 87 2.05 1.77 5.67
C MET A 87 3.10 2.59 4.91
N ASN A 88 3.90 3.39 5.61
CA ASN A 88 4.98 4.15 5.01
C ASN A 88 6.08 3.23 4.46
N GLU A 89 6.50 2.22 5.23
CA GLU A 89 7.52 1.26 4.79
C GLU A 89 7.07 0.47 3.55
N ALA A 90 5.83 -0.03 3.53
CA ALA A 90 5.26 -0.70 2.38
C ALA A 90 5.22 0.23 1.15
N SER A 91 4.77 1.49 1.33
CA SER A 91 4.70 2.47 0.25
C SER A 91 6.08 2.79 -0.32
N GLN A 92 7.10 2.88 0.53
CA GLN A 92 8.48 3.09 0.10
C GLN A 92 9.02 1.87 -0.68
N TRP A 93 8.71 0.65 -0.25
CA TRP A 93 9.06 -0.58 -0.95
C TRP A 93 8.43 -0.63 -2.37
N TRP A 94 7.16 -0.30 -2.49
CA TRP A 94 6.48 -0.24 -3.78
C TRP A 94 7.04 0.86 -4.68
N TYR A 95 7.39 2.02 -4.11
CA TYR A 95 8.03 3.10 -4.86
C TYR A 95 9.43 2.69 -5.35
N ASP A 96 10.20 1.95 -4.56
CA ASP A 96 11.56 1.53 -4.90
C ASP A 96 11.65 0.67 -6.16
N GLU A 97 10.55 0.08 -6.61
CA GLU A 97 10.46 -0.61 -7.91
C GLU A 97 10.74 0.33 -9.11
N ILE A 98 10.67 1.65 -8.92
CA ILE A 98 11.07 2.65 -9.94
C ILE A 98 12.50 2.40 -10.45
N LYS A 99 13.38 1.86 -9.60
CA LYS A 99 14.78 1.53 -9.94
C LYS A 99 14.86 0.49 -11.06
N LEU A 100 13.86 -0.39 -11.15
CA LEU A 100 13.75 -1.45 -12.15
C LEU A 100 12.84 -1.07 -13.31
N TYR A 101 12.01 -0.03 -13.12
CA TYR A 101 11.01 0.37 -14.10
C TYR A 101 11.65 1.04 -15.33
N ARG A 102 11.14 0.70 -16.50
CA ARG A 102 11.39 1.38 -17.77
C ARG A 102 10.05 1.76 -18.38
N TYR A 103 9.90 3.03 -18.76
CA TYR A 103 8.65 3.53 -19.30
C TYR A 103 8.14 2.70 -20.48
N ARG A 104 7.03 2.04 -20.28
CA ARG A 104 6.36 1.16 -21.25
C ARG A 104 4.90 0.92 -20.89
N LYS A 105 4.19 0.30 -21.81
CA LYS A 105 2.85 -0.23 -21.54
C LYS A 105 2.87 -1.29 -20.48
N CYS A 106 1.86 -1.27 -19.60
CA CYS A 106 1.73 -2.19 -18.48
C CYS A 106 1.66 -3.65 -18.91
N CYS A 107 2.03 -4.45 -17.95
CA CYS A 107 1.85 -5.89 -17.85
C CYS A 107 2.69 -6.68 -18.86
N GLY A 108 3.82 -6.12 -19.26
CA GLY A 108 4.86 -6.77 -20.04
C GLY A 108 5.81 -7.62 -19.19
N PRO A 109 6.94 -8.06 -19.76
CA PRO A 109 7.83 -9.07 -19.16
C PRO A 109 8.28 -8.80 -17.72
N ASN A 110 8.47 -7.62 -17.24
CA ASN A 110 8.93 -7.34 -15.85
C ASN A 110 7.81 -6.80 -14.96
N PHE A 111 6.57 -7.12 -15.26
CA PHE A 111 5.43 -6.61 -14.48
C PHE A 111 5.46 -7.07 -13.02
N SER A 112 5.89 -8.30 -12.76
CA SER A 112 6.07 -8.83 -11.39
C SER A 112 7.07 -8.05 -10.53
N GLU A 113 7.98 -7.29 -11.15
CA GLU A 113 9.03 -6.52 -10.47
C GLU A 113 8.70 -5.01 -10.39
N THR A 114 7.64 -4.55 -11.06
CA THR A 114 7.33 -3.12 -11.21
C THR A 114 5.84 -2.79 -11.07
N GLY A 115 5.01 -3.81 -10.80
CA GLY A 115 3.57 -3.69 -10.76
C GLY A 115 3.05 -2.84 -9.60
N HIS A 116 3.74 -2.85 -8.47
CA HIS A 116 3.35 -2.01 -7.34
C HIS A 116 3.60 -0.53 -7.65
N TYR A 117 4.78 -0.19 -8.18
CA TYR A 117 5.09 1.18 -8.60
C TYR A 117 4.13 1.69 -9.67
N THR A 118 3.86 0.89 -10.72
CA THR A 118 2.96 1.33 -11.80
C THR A 118 1.53 1.54 -11.31
N GLN A 119 1.06 0.79 -10.32
CA GLN A 119 -0.24 1.03 -9.66
C GLN A 119 -0.23 2.35 -8.88
N MET A 120 0.84 2.66 -8.12
CA MET A 120 0.94 3.92 -7.37
C MET A 120 0.81 5.14 -8.28
N VAL A 121 1.45 5.10 -9.45
CA VAL A 121 1.50 6.23 -10.40
C VAL A 121 0.47 6.13 -11.53
N TRP A 122 -0.49 5.21 -11.42
CA TRP A 122 -1.50 5.02 -12.46
C TRP A 122 -2.38 6.26 -12.61
N HIS A 123 -2.38 6.85 -13.82
CA HIS A 123 -2.94 8.17 -14.06
C HIS A 123 -4.44 8.30 -13.76
N SER A 124 -5.24 7.26 -14.00
CA SER A 124 -6.68 7.28 -13.76
C SER A 124 -7.09 6.88 -12.34
N THR A 125 -6.15 6.38 -11.52
CA THR A 125 -6.41 6.12 -10.10
C THR A 125 -6.47 7.45 -9.34
N THR A 126 -7.49 7.62 -8.50
CA THR A 126 -7.75 8.88 -7.77
C THR A 126 -7.75 8.72 -6.25
N ALA A 127 -7.93 7.49 -5.77
CA ALA A 127 -8.04 7.22 -4.34
C ALA A 127 -7.25 5.98 -3.93
N VAL A 128 -6.76 5.98 -2.70
CA VAL A 128 -6.07 4.86 -2.05
C VAL A 128 -6.52 4.73 -0.61
N GLY A 129 -6.62 3.49 -0.14
CA GLY A 129 -6.76 3.15 1.27
C GLY A 129 -5.84 2.00 1.62
N ILE A 130 -5.16 2.07 2.75
CA ILE A 130 -4.18 1.07 3.18
C ILE A 130 -4.61 0.50 4.52
N GLY A 131 -4.53 -0.81 4.67
CA GLY A 131 -4.82 -1.54 5.90
C GLY A 131 -3.65 -2.40 6.33
N VAL A 132 -3.54 -2.61 7.64
CA VAL A 132 -2.45 -3.34 8.28
C VAL A 132 -3.00 -4.37 9.24
N ALA A 133 -2.36 -5.54 9.31
CA ALA A 133 -2.59 -6.52 10.36
C ALA A 133 -1.29 -7.20 10.77
N VAL A 134 -1.22 -7.58 12.04
CA VAL A 134 -0.09 -8.35 12.58
C VAL A 134 -0.59 -9.76 12.91
N SER A 135 0.14 -10.78 12.45
CA SER A 135 -0.19 -12.17 12.71
C SER A 135 0.15 -12.60 14.14
N SER A 136 -0.34 -13.74 14.56
CA SER A 136 0.03 -14.36 15.84
C SER A 136 1.52 -14.71 15.97
N ARG A 137 2.26 -14.67 14.86
CA ARG A 137 3.72 -14.86 14.81
C ARG A 137 4.51 -13.55 14.83
N GLY A 138 3.83 -12.40 14.93
CA GLY A 138 4.45 -11.08 14.88
C GLY A 138 4.78 -10.58 13.47
N GLU A 139 4.31 -11.25 12.42
CA GLU A 139 4.49 -10.85 11.02
C GLU A 139 3.51 -9.73 10.65
N THR A 140 3.97 -8.74 9.92
CA THR A 140 3.15 -7.62 9.44
C THR A 140 2.69 -7.86 8.01
N TYR A 141 1.41 -7.64 7.77
CA TYR A 141 0.76 -7.69 6.45
C TYR A 141 0.16 -6.32 6.14
N VAL A 142 0.51 -5.77 5.00
CA VAL A 142 -0.02 -4.50 4.50
C VAL A 142 -0.71 -4.73 3.17
N VAL A 143 -1.91 -4.21 3.05
CA VAL A 143 -2.71 -4.23 1.82
C VAL A 143 -3.05 -2.80 1.44
N ALA A 144 -2.87 -2.41 0.19
CA ALA A 144 -3.43 -1.18 -0.36
C ALA A 144 -4.50 -1.50 -1.40
N ARG A 145 -5.60 -0.74 -1.36
CA ARG A 145 -6.67 -0.74 -2.37
C ARG A 145 -6.66 0.57 -3.13
N TYR A 146 -6.82 0.49 -4.43
CA TYR A 146 -6.78 1.65 -5.34
C TYR A 146 -8.05 1.74 -6.17
N ASN A 147 -8.61 2.94 -6.28
CA ASN A 147 -9.82 3.18 -7.07
C ASN A 147 -9.71 4.45 -7.93
N PRO A 148 -10.05 4.39 -9.22
CA PRO A 148 -10.20 3.19 -10.05
C PRO A 148 -8.95 2.31 -10.06
N THR A 149 -9.11 1.01 -10.39
CA THR A 149 -7.97 0.09 -10.54
C THR A 149 -7.04 0.57 -11.66
N GLY A 150 -5.75 0.34 -11.45
CA GLY A 150 -4.73 0.56 -12.48
C GLY A 150 -4.26 -0.73 -13.13
N ASN A 151 -3.08 -0.65 -13.73
CA ASN A 151 -2.38 -1.78 -14.33
C ASN A 151 -3.18 -2.51 -15.42
N TRP A 152 -3.85 -1.74 -16.28
CA TRP A 152 -4.54 -2.29 -17.46
C TRP A 152 -3.53 -2.73 -18.51
N GLN A 153 -3.67 -3.99 -18.94
CA GLN A 153 -2.78 -4.57 -19.94
C GLN A 153 -2.77 -3.73 -21.23
N GLY A 154 -1.57 -3.37 -21.68
CA GLY A 154 -1.38 -2.61 -22.93
C GLY A 154 -1.55 -1.11 -22.81
N GLU A 155 -1.89 -0.58 -21.60
CA GLU A 155 -1.96 0.86 -21.32
C GLU A 155 -0.70 1.37 -20.64
N TYR A 156 -0.43 2.68 -20.77
CA TYR A 156 0.67 3.32 -20.06
C TYR A 156 0.22 3.75 -18.66
N PRO A 157 1.06 3.61 -17.61
CA PRO A 157 0.67 4.03 -16.25
C PRO A 157 0.49 5.56 -16.14
N TYR A 158 1.15 6.33 -17.02
CA TYR A 158 1.03 7.77 -17.12
C TYR A 158 1.40 8.26 -18.53
N PRO A 159 0.96 9.47 -18.96
CA PRO A 159 1.37 10.07 -20.24
C PRO A 159 2.88 10.33 -20.26
N LYS A 160 3.53 10.05 -21.39
CA LYS A 160 4.93 10.45 -21.59
C LYS A 160 5.02 11.97 -21.67
N ARG A 161 5.85 12.56 -20.83
CA ARG A 161 6.21 13.98 -20.91
C ARG A 161 7.26 14.23 -22.01
#